data_bd5caa2a97c4f075612177e8a926a83b
#
_entry.id   bd5caa2a97c4f075612177e8a926a83b
#
_cell.length_a   1.000
_cell.length_b   1.000
_cell.length_c   1.000
_cell.angle_alpha   90.00
_cell.angle_beta   90.00
_cell.angle_gamma   90.00
#
_symmetry.space_group_name_H-M   'P 1'
#
loop_
_entity.id
_entity.type
_entity.pdbx_description
1 polymer ?
#
loop_
_entity_poly.entity_id
_entity_poly.type
_entity_poly.pdbx_seq_one_letter_code
_entity_poly.pdbx_strand_id
1 'polypeptide(L)'
;MASTDAKTLIEQAVKNVQDEVHSLQQLKLVFAVELQGGRDVQMYRVEVPGPVVTKGMAGDAKVRVTVPRAFFNVMAVEGKVADWREAFAHGPAKASGPAGILKLIDTVVARHEERDRLRKQSHP
;
A
#
# COMPACT_ATOMS: atom_id res chain seq x y z
N MET A 1 -14.51 -23.75 2.44
CA MET A 1 -13.22 -23.12 2.23
C MET A 1 -13.18 -21.74 2.86
N ALA A 2 -12.18 -21.50 3.63
CA ALA A 2 -12.05 -20.20 4.24
C ALA A 2 -11.59 -19.19 3.21
N SER A 3 -12.30 -18.09 3.09
CA SER A 3 -11.82 -16.99 2.30
C SER A 3 -10.64 -16.35 3.00
N THR A 4 -9.70 -15.83 2.23
CA THR A 4 -8.61 -15.06 2.79
C THR A 4 -9.20 -13.78 3.37
N ASP A 5 -9.00 -13.54 4.66
CA ASP A 5 -9.57 -12.36 5.27
C ASP A 5 -8.78 -11.11 4.87
N ALA A 6 -9.42 -9.96 5.07
CA ALA A 6 -8.83 -8.69 4.65
C ALA A 6 -7.52 -8.39 5.39
N LYS A 7 -7.42 -8.78 6.67
CA LYS A 7 -6.20 -8.59 7.44
C LYS A 7 -5.02 -9.29 6.78
N THR A 8 -5.20 -10.56 6.40
CA THR A 8 -4.15 -11.33 5.74
C THR A 8 -3.77 -10.73 4.40
N LEU A 9 -4.77 -10.27 3.65
CA LEU A 9 -4.51 -9.63 2.36
C LEU A 9 -3.74 -8.33 2.51
N ILE A 10 -4.04 -7.55 3.54
CA ILE A 10 -3.30 -6.31 3.80
C ILE A 10 -1.86 -6.63 4.16
N GLU A 11 -1.65 -7.64 5.01
CA GLU A 11 -0.30 -8.08 5.37
C GLU A 11 0.49 -8.50 4.14
N GLN A 12 -0.14 -9.27 3.27
CA GLN A 12 0.51 -9.71 2.04
C GLN A 12 0.82 -8.55 1.11
N ALA A 13 -0.11 -7.64 0.92
CA ALA A 13 0.08 -6.48 0.04
C ALA A 13 1.26 -5.62 0.52
N VAL A 14 1.33 -5.36 1.82
CA VAL A 14 2.41 -4.56 2.39
C VAL A 14 3.75 -5.26 2.23
N LYS A 15 3.80 -6.57 2.51
CA LYS A 15 5.03 -7.34 2.35
C LYS A 15 5.50 -7.35 0.91
N ASN A 16 4.58 -7.52 -0.04
CA ASN A 16 4.93 -7.54 -1.45
C ASN A 16 5.54 -6.20 -1.89
N VAL A 17 4.97 -5.10 -1.44
CA VAL A 17 5.48 -3.78 -1.76
C VAL A 17 6.85 -3.56 -1.10
N GLN A 18 7.02 -3.98 0.16
CA GLN A 18 8.30 -3.87 0.85
C GLN A 18 9.37 -4.74 0.22
N ASP A 19 8.99 -5.91 -0.27
CA ASP A 19 9.95 -6.81 -0.94
C ASP A 19 10.39 -6.23 -2.27
N GLU A 20 9.49 -5.55 -2.96
CA GLU A 20 9.84 -4.90 -4.22
C GLU A 20 10.63 -3.63 -4.00
N VAL A 21 10.28 -2.83 -2.99
CA VAL A 21 10.95 -1.57 -2.69
C VAL A 21 11.51 -1.63 -1.28
N HIS A 22 12.72 -2.17 -1.15
CA HIS A 22 13.34 -2.41 0.15
C HIS A 22 13.49 -1.15 1.00
N SER A 23 13.68 -0.01 0.37
CA SER A 23 13.82 1.26 1.11
C SER A 23 12.58 1.60 1.92
N LEU A 24 11.41 1.07 1.54
CA LEU A 24 10.18 1.31 2.31
C LEU A 24 10.23 0.65 3.69
N GLN A 25 11.06 -0.37 3.87
CA GLN A 25 11.21 -1.03 5.16
C GLN A 25 11.85 -0.13 6.22
N GLN A 26 12.44 0.97 5.79
CA GLN A 26 13.05 1.93 6.70
C GLN A 26 12.06 2.98 7.20
N LEU A 27 10.89 3.05 6.60
CA LEU A 27 9.87 4.00 6.99
C LEU A 27 9.00 3.42 8.10
N LYS A 28 8.93 4.14 9.21
CA LYS A 28 8.08 3.74 10.34
C LYS A 28 6.85 4.63 10.32
N LEU A 29 5.72 4.05 9.93
CA LEU A 29 4.48 4.79 9.77
C LEU A 29 3.30 3.94 10.23
N VAL A 30 2.22 4.62 10.58
CA VAL A 30 0.94 3.99 10.86
C VAL A 30 -0.05 4.49 9.81
N PHE A 31 -0.67 3.53 9.11
CA PHE A 31 -1.68 3.82 8.10
C PHE A 31 -3.05 3.43 8.60
N ALA A 32 -4.07 4.21 8.24
CA ALA A 32 -5.44 3.78 8.35
C ALA A 32 -5.86 3.30 6.96
N VAL A 33 -6.29 2.05 6.86
CA VAL A 33 -6.74 1.47 5.59
C VAL A 33 -8.25 1.27 5.65
N GLU A 34 -8.95 1.86 4.70
CA GLU A 34 -10.42 1.72 4.58
C GLU A 34 -10.73 0.95 3.31
N LEU A 35 -11.35 -0.21 3.49
CA LEU A 35 -11.79 -1.03 2.38
C LEU A 35 -13.29 -0.83 2.21
N GLN A 36 -13.68 -0.26 1.08
CA GLN A 36 -15.06 0.06 0.81
C GLN A 36 -15.73 -1.03 -0.01
N GLY A 37 -16.75 -1.66 0.55
CA GLY A 37 -17.49 -2.73 -0.12
C GLY A 37 -18.98 -2.48 -0.07
N GLY A 38 -19.52 -1.84 -1.11
CA GLY A 38 -20.94 -1.54 -1.14
C GLY A 38 -21.35 -0.64 0.01
N ARG A 39 -22.12 -1.19 0.95
CA ARG A 39 -22.58 -0.43 2.12
C ARG A 39 -21.62 -0.50 3.30
N ASP A 40 -20.67 -1.43 3.24
CA ASP A 40 -19.75 -1.65 4.35
C ASP A 40 -18.43 -0.98 4.11
N VAL A 41 -17.87 -0.44 5.20
CA VAL A 41 -16.50 0.06 5.20
C VAL A 41 -15.77 -0.67 6.30
N GLN A 42 -14.70 -1.37 5.94
CA GLN A 42 -13.86 -2.06 6.91
C GLN A 42 -12.61 -1.24 7.14
N MET A 43 -12.26 -1.02 8.39
CA MET A 43 -11.13 -0.19 8.75
C MET A 43 -10.07 -1.01 9.44
N TYR A 44 -8.80 -0.74 9.09
CA TYR A 44 -7.66 -1.45 9.66
C TYR A 44 -6.56 -0.45 10.00
N ARG A 45 -5.84 -0.77 11.06
CA ARG A 45 -4.63 -0.04 11.44
C ARG A 45 -3.45 -0.87 10.96
N VAL A 46 -2.57 -0.25 10.18
CA VAL A 46 -1.40 -0.93 9.63
C VAL A 46 -0.15 -0.20 10.08
N GLU A 47 0.65 -0.89 10.86
CA GLU A 47 1.91 -0.36 11.35
C GLU A 47 3.05 -0.97 10.55
N VAL A 48 3.86 -0.12 9.93
CA VAL A 48 5.01 -0.58 9.15
C VAL A 48 6.29 -0.17 9.85
N PRO A 49 7.38 -0.92 9.70
CA PRO A 49 7.63 -1.91 8.65
C PRO A 49 7.13 -3.33 8.92
N GLY A 50 6.68 -3.71 10.06
CA GLY A 50 6.22 -5.04 10.44
C GLY A 50 5.82 -5.98 9.31
N PRO A 51 4.68 -5.86 8.63
CA PRO A 51 3.55 -5.05 9.05
C PRO A 51 2.78 -5.67 10.20
N VAL A 52 2.22 -4.83 11.04
CA VAL A 52 1.28 -5.25 12.08
C VAL A 52 -0.09 -4.70 11.72
N VAL A 53 -1.01 -5.58 11.40
CA VAL A 53 -2.36 -5.20 10.95
C VAL A 53 -3.36 -5.53 12.05
N THR A 54 -4.12 -4.52 12.46
CA THR A 54 -5.14 -4.67 13.49
C THR A 54 -6.45 -4.11 12.95
N LYS A 55 -7.53 -4.87 13.10
CA LYS A 55 -8.85 -4.40 12.67
C LYS A 55 -9.33 -3.29 13.61
N GLY A 56 -9.82 -2.21 13.03
CA GLY A 56 -10.38 -1.11 13.78
C GLY A 56 -9.83 0.23 13.34
N MET A 57 -10.27 1.26 14.03
CA MET A 57 -9.85 2.63 13.72
C MET A 57 -8.40 2.86 14.15
N ALA A 58 -7.73 3.69 13.38
CA ALA A 58 -6.33 4.05 13.65
C ALA A 58 -6.24 5.55 13.94
N GLY A 59 -6.52 5.92 15.19
CA GLY A 59 -6.46 7.32 15.60
C GLY A 59 -5.07 7.93 15.52
N ASP A 60 -4.04 7.09 15.55
CA ASP A 60 -2.65 7.52 15.45
C ASP A 60 -2.08 7.45 14.03
N ALA A 61 -2.92 7.17 13.04
CA ALA A 61 -2.47 7.04 11.66
C ALA A 61 -2.06 8.39 11.09
N LYS A 62 -0.92 8.40 10.40
CA LYS A 62 -0.44 9.58 9.68
C LYS A 62 -0.99 9.64 8.26
N VAL A 63 -1.27 8.49 7.68
CA VAL A 63 -1.79 8.40 6.31
C VAL A 63 -3.04 7.55 6.30
N ARG A 64 -4.05 7.98 5.56
CA ARG A 64 -5.28 7.23 5.37
C ARG A 64 -5.35 6.79 3.92
N VAL A 65 -5.58 5.50 3.71
CA VAL A 65 -5.71 4.90 2.38
C VAL A 65 -7.11 4.35 2.24
N THR A 66 -7.79 4.71 1.15
CA THR A 66 -9.14 4.25 0.88
C THR A 66 -9.14 3.51 -0.45
N VAL A 67 -9.62 2.27 -0.46
CA VAL A 67 -9.61 1.42 -1.66
C VAL A 67 -10.91 0.62 -1.73
N PRO A 68 -11.52 0.48 -2.91
CA PRO A 68 -12.65 -0.43 -3.06
C PRO A 68 -12.20 -1.86 -2.75
N ARG A 69 -13.01 -2.57 -2.01
CA ARG A 69 -12.64 -3.90 -1.52
C ARG A 69 -12.35 -4.89 -2.65
N ALA A 70 -13.21 -4.90 -3.68
CA ALA A 70 -13.02 -5.82 -4.80
C ALA A 70 -11.69 -5.56 -5.53
N PHE A 71 -11.37 -4.28 -5.73
CA PHE A 71 -10.12 -3.89 -6.34
C PHE A 71 -8.94 -4.30 -5.47
N PHE A 72 -9.05 -4.08 -4.16
CA PHE A 72 -7.98 -4.43 -3.23
C PHE A 72 -7.71 -5.94 -3.23
N ASN A 73 -8.76 -6.75 -3.27
CA ASN A 73 -8.60 -8.21 -3.25
C ASN A 73 -7.72 -8.71 -4.40
N VAL A 74 -7.85 -8.09 -5.57
CA VAL A 74 -7.03 -8.45 -6.72
C VAL A 74 -5.61 -7.90 -6.56
N MET A 75 -5.50 -6.64 -6.18
CA MET A 75 -4.21 -5.96 -6.08
C MET A 75 -3.32 -6.54 -4.98
N ALA A 76 -3.91 -7.02 -3.89
CA ALA A 76 -3.14 -7.59 -2.79
C ALA A 76 -2.32 -8.80 -3.23
N VAL A 77 -2.82 -9.54 -4.19
CA VAL A 77 -2.17 -10.76 -4.68
C VAL A 77 -1.32 -10.49 -5.92
N GLU A 78 -1.82 -9.70 -6.86
CA GLU A 78 -1.21 -9.53 -8.17
C GLU A 78 -0.56 -8.18 -8.40
N GLY A 79 -0.85 -7.19 -7.57
CA GLY A 79 -0.38 -5.83 -7.80
C GLY A 79 1.10 -5.64 -7.50
N LYS A 80 1.77 -4.94 -8.41
CA LYS A 80 3.14 -4.49 -8.20
C LYS A 80 3.12 -3.01 -7.84
N VAL A 81 4.26 -2.48 -7.42
CA VAL A 81 4.36 -1.07 -7.02
C VAL A 81 3.87 -0.15 -8.14
N ALA A 82 4.23 -0.44 -9.40
CA ALA A 82 3.77 0.35 -10.54
C ALA A 82 2.24 0.35 -10.64
N ASP A 83 1.61 -0.80 -10.38
CA ASP A 83 0.14 -0.91 -10.40
C ASP A 83 -0.49 -0.09 -9.29
N TRP A 84 0.10 -0.11 -8.11
CA TRP A 84 -0.37 0.69 -6.99
C TRP A 84 -0.23 2.19 -7.27
N ARG A 85 0.88 2.60 -7.86
CA ARG A 85 1.07 4.00 -8.22
C ARG A 85 0.02 4.47 -9.22
N GLU A 86 -0.27 3.63 -10.21
CA GLU A 86 -1.31 3.93 -11.19
C GLU A 86 -2.68 4.04 -10.52
N ALA A 87 -2.96 3.12 -9.59
CA ALA A 87 -4.23 3.11 -8.87
C ALA A 87 -4.43 4.40 -8.06
N PHE A 88 -3.36 4.91 -7.43
CA PHE A 88 -3.44 6.14 -6.66
C PHE A 88 -3.47 7.38 -7.55
N ALA A 89 -2.82 7.33 -8.70
CA ALA A 89 -2.76 8.48 -9.62
C ALA A 89 -4.03 8.64 -10.43
N HIS A 90 -4.58 7.55 -10.94
CA HIS A 90 -5.68 7.59 -11.90
C HIS A 90 -6.79 6.60 -11.61
N GLY A 91 -6.64 5.75 -10.62
CA GLY A 91 -7.56 4.68 -10.33
C GLY A 91 -8.41 4.93 -9.11
N PRO A 92 -8.97 3.86 -8.56
CA PRO A 92 -9.93 3.95 -7.46
C PRO A 92 -9.30 4.10 -6.07
N ALA A 93 -7.99 3.96 -5.94
CA ALA A 93 -7.33 4.08 -4.65
C ALA A 93 -7.04 5.54 -4.33
N LYS A 94 -7.22 5.91 -3.06
CA LYS A 94 -6.97 7.28 -2.61
C LYS A 94 -6.14 7.27 -1.33
N ALA A 95 -5.25 8.25 -1.21
CA ALA A 95 -4.46 8.44 -0.01
C ALA A 95 -4.55 9.87 0.44
N SER A 96 -4.60 10.07 1.75
CA SER A 96 -4.59 11.41 2.34
C SER A 96 -3.69 11.42 3.56
N GLY A 97 -3.15 12.58 3.88
CA GLY A 97 -2.26 12.76 5.00
C GLY A 97 -1.36 13.97 4.80
N PRO A 98 -0.38 14.18 5.69
CA PRO A 98 0.54 15.30 5.54
C PRO A 98 1.28 15.21 4.21
N ALA A 99 1.31 16.33 3.49
CA ALA A 99 1.92 16.36 2.16
C ALA A 99 3.37 15.90 2.17
N GLY A 100 4.11 16.24 3.23
CA GLY A 100 5.51 15.84 3.34
C GLY A 100 5.70 14.33 3.40
N ILE A 101 4.81 13.64 4.12
CA ILE A 101 4.88 12.17 4.23
C ILE A 101 4.51 11.53 2.91
N LEU A 102 3.44 11.99 2.28
CA LEU A 102 3.02 11.45 0.98
C LEU A 102 4.11 11.66 -0.07
N LYS A 103 4.75 12.83 -0.06
CA LYS A 103 5.83 13.11 -0.98
C LYS A 103 7.05 12.23 -0.72
N LEU A 104 7.35 11.95 0.55
CA LEU A 104 8.47 11.09 0.91
C LEU A 104 8.25 9.68 0.37
N ILE A 105 7.06 9.13 0.56
CA ILE A 105 6.72 7.79 0.07
C ILE A 105 6.84 7.76 -1.45
N ASP A 106 6.27 8.74 -2.12
CA ASP A 106 6.32 8.82 -3.58
C ASP A 106 7.76 8.91 -4.08
N THR A 107 8.58 9.72 -3.40
CA THR A 107 9.99 9.88 -3.78
C THR A 107 10.75 8.57 -3.68
N VAL A 108 10.55 7.81 -2.59
CA VAL A 108 11.22 6.53 -2.39
C VAL A 108 10.82 5.55 -3.49
N VAL A 109 9.52 5.48 -3.79
CA VAL A 109 9.01 4.57 -4.82
C VAL A 109 9.49 5.00 -6.20
N ALA A 110 9.47 6.29 -6.50
CA ALA A 110 9.91 6.80 -7.79
C ALA A 110 11.39 6.51 -8.03
N ARG A 111 12.22 6.64 -6.99
CA ARG A 111 13.64 6.31 -7.11
C ARG A 111 13.87 4.83 -7.39
N HIS A 112 13.08 3.99 -6.76
CA HIS A 112 13.18 2.55 -7.02
C HIS A 112 12.84 2.24 -8.48
N GLU A 113 11.76 2.80 -8.99
CA GLU A 113 11.34 2.56 -10.36
C GLU A 113 12.35 3.09 -11.36
N GLU A 114 12.96 4.23 -11.06
CA GLU A 114 14.00 4.81 -11.91
C GLU A 114 15.22 3.89 -11.97
N ARG A 115 15.68 3.39 -10.85
CA ARG A 115 16.82 2.47 -10.80
C ARG A 115 16.50 1.17 -11.54
N ASP A 116 15.30 0.65 -11.38
CA ASP A 116 14.88 -0.58 -12.03
C ASP A 116 14.86 -0.39 -13.55
N ARG A 117 14.34 0.74 -14.01
CA ARG A 117 14.31 1.06 -15.44
C ARG A 117 15.72 1.17 -16.01
N LEU A 118 16.61 1.87 -15.31
CA LEU A 118 17.99 2.02 -15.77
C LEU A 118 18.73 0.69 -15.80
N ARG A 119 18.46 -0.17 -14.82
CA ARG A 119 19.06 -1.50 -14.78
C ARG A 119 18.64 -2.31 -16.00
N LYS A 120 17.36 -2.24 -16.36
CA LYS A 120 16.86 -2.94 -17.53
C LYS A 120 17.43 -2.40 -18.83
N GLN A 121 17.63 -1.07 -18.91
CA GLN A 121 18.17 -0.45 -20.10
C GLN A 121 19.66 -0.73 -20.27
N SER A 122 20.39 -0.93 -19.18
CA SER A 122 21.81 -1.21 -19.26
C SER A 122 22.13 -2.66 -19.57
N HIS A 123 21.12 -3.48 -19.66
CA HIS A 123 21.31 -4.89 -20.03
C HIS A 123 21.51 -5.00 -21.52
N PRO A 124 22.62 -5.66 -21.95
CA PRO A 124 22.85 -5.86 -23.38
C PRO A 124 21.82 -6.78 -24.02
#